data_f48a8ef6a54e796369f7bf0e229291fb
#
_entry.id   f48a8ef6a54e796369f7bf0e229291fb
#
_cell.length_a   1.000
_cell.length_b   1.000
_cell.length_c   1.000
_cell.angle_alpha   90.00
_cell.angle_beta   90.00
_cell.angle_gamma   90.00
#
_symmetry.space_group_name_H-M   'P 1'
#
loop_
_entity.id
_entity.type
_entity.pdbx_description
1 polymer ?
#
loop_
_entity_poly.entity_id
_entity_poly.type
_entity_poly.pdbx_seq_one_letter_code
_entity_poly.pdbx_strand_id
1 'polypeptide(L)'
;MSLILDTILTSTVIPLEIWDCPSTIALESLEAPLNQFATVIFVIDIQELYQPAISKLVDFVVAAYQANDAVHLEVFVHKADTLSEEYKTENFRHIQQRVLDELYDVAAEYEQLPINFHLTSIYDHSVHEAFSKVLHKLIDSLPYLEDLLNVFCANSQASKAFLFDSISRLYVATDASPVDQPTHSLCSEYLHMLNSFGPLYRSTSASPQRLRDVPTSIPTTPAALPSTLPSVSQGLNTPSASGSPLPPPSPALLSPHILIPQSTSYGSTDISPPVPDTPIAKKPKSLFYPSASTSLSPTSTGAGTTLTYHLITPQLALLALLPTAVFDSKRGLVEYNVVFFREGIQEICDVEEEARRRT
;
A
#
# COMPACT_ATOMS: atom_id res chain seq x y z
N MET A 1 -11.13 32.32 15.81
CA MET A 1 -11.80 31.05 15.51
C MET A 1 -10.67 30.11 15.14
N SER A 2 -10.43 29.06 15.93
CA SER A 2 -9.25 28.20 15.75
C SER A 2 -9.49 27.29 14.56
N LEU A 3 -8.72 27.42 13.49
CA LEU A 3 -8.60 26.42 12.46
C LEU A 3 -8.00 25.19 13.12
N ILE A 4 -8.69 24.06 13.03
CA ILE A 4 -8.19 22.79 13.57
C ILE A 4 -7.17 22.28 12.55
N LEU A 5 -5.90 22.38 12.93
CA LEU A 5 -4.80 21.80 12.19
C LEU A 5 -4.72 20.33 12.57
N ASP A 6 -5.26 19.44 11.75
CA ASP A 6 -5.09 18.00 11.95
C ASP A 6 -4.00 17.48 11.02
N THR A 7 -2.85 17.14 11.60
CA THR A 7 -1.79 16.43 10.88
C THR A 7 -2.19 14.96 10.78
N ILE A 8 -2.89 14.60 9.72
CA ILE A 8 -3.50 13.26 9.59
C ILE A 8 -2.52 12.21 9.05
N LEU A 9 -1.49 12.60 8.31
CA LEU A 9 -0.54 11.67 7.71
C LEU A 9 0.90 11.99 8.11
N THR A 10 1.37 11.40 9.19
CA THR A 10 2.80 11.30 9.50
C THR A 10 3.45 10.10 8.80
N SER A 11 2.94 9.73 7.62
CA SER A 11 3.56 8.71 6.79
C SER A 11 4.93 9.20 6.33
N THR A 12 5.91 8.32 6.38
CA THR A 12 7.27 8.60 5.92
C THR A 12 7.34 8.99 4.45
N VAL A 13 6.33 8.62 3.66
CA VAL A 13 6.29 8.91 2.22
C VAL A 13 5.84 10.35 1.95
N ILE A 14 4.84 10.88 2.69
CA ILE A 14 4.31 12.23 2.44
C ILE A 14 3.96 12.90 3.76
N PRO A 15 4.61 14.00 4.15
CA PRO A 15 4.09 14.88 5.18
C PRO A 15 2.89 15.63 4.58
N LEU A 16 1.69 15.30 5.03
CA LEU A 16 0.46 15.97 4.60
C LEU A 16 -0.11 16.76 5.78
N GLU A 17 -0.37 18.03 5.53
CA GLU A 17 -1.07 18.92 6.44
C GLU A 17 -2.44 19.26 5.85
N ILE A 18 -3.50 19.01 6.61
CA ILE A 18 -4.88 19.26 6.18
C ILE A 18 -5.49 20.32 7.07
N TRP A 19 -6.05 21.36 6.44
CA TRP A 19 -6.77 22.43 7.11
C TRP A 19 -8.26 22.25 6.91
N ASP A 20 -8.98 21.97 7.99
CA ASP A 20 -10.45 21.94 7.99
C ASP A 20 -10.99 23.35 8.17
N CYS A 21 -11.68 23.85 7.16
CA CYS A 21 -12.23 25.19 7.10
C CYS A 21 -13.75 25.15 7.22
N PRO A 22 -14.36 25.94 8.12
CA PRO A 22 -15.81 25.98 8.24
C PRO A 22 -16.46 26.55 6.96
N SER A 23 -17.68 26.11 6.67
CA SER A 23 -18.43 26.56 5.48
C SER A 23 -18.67 28.06 5.42
N THR A 24 -18.54 28.78 6.55
CA THR A 24 -18.70 30.23 6.65
C THR A 24 -17.39 31.01 6.42
N ILE A 25 -16.27 30.32 6.15
CA ILE A 25 -14.99 31.00 5.94
C ILE A 25 -15.07 31.93 4.72
N ALA A 26 -14.53 33.12 4.86
CA ALA A 26 -14.29 34.04 3.75
C ALA A 26 -12.82 33.96 3.34
N LEU A 27 -12.54 34.24 2.08
CA LEU A 27 -11.18 34.22 1.51
C LEU A 27 -10.19 35.10 2.30
N GLU A 28 -10.66 36.27 2.75
CA GLU A 28 -9.85 37.23 3.50
C GLU A 28 -9.56 36.78 4.94
N SER A 29 -10.29 35.77 5.44
CA SER A 29 -10.14 35.24 6.81
C SER A 29 -9.27 33.99 6.90
N LEU A 30 -8.68 33.53 5.77
CA LEU A 30 -7.69 32.47 5.78
C LEU A 30 -6.42 32.92 6.51
N GLU A 31 -5.92 32.10 7.43
CA GLU A 31 -4.69 32.39 8.19
C GLU A 31 -3.42 32.28 7.34
N ALA A 32 -3.49 31.57 6.20
CA ALA A 32 -2.41 31.43 5.25
C ALA A 32 -2.85 31.83 3.84
N PRO A 33 -1.98 32.42 3.02
CA PRO A 33 -2.30 32.77 1.66
C PRO A 33 -2.51 31.51 0.79
N LEU A 34 -3.44 31.60 -0.17
CA LEU A 34 -3.81 30.46 -1.04
C LEU A 34 -2.65 29.83 -1.81
N ASN A 35 -1.60 30.61 -2.12
CA ASN A 35 -0.42 30.10 -2.82
C ASN A 35 0.44 29.11 -2.02
N GLN A 36 0.16 28.92 -0.73
CA GLN A 36 0.83 27.91 0.09
C GLN A 36 0.15 26.55 0.01
N PHE A 37 -1.06 26.47 -0.55
CA PHE A 37 -1.79 25.22 -0.66
C PHE A 37 -1.53 24.55 -2.02
N ALA A 38 -1.19 23.28 -1.99
CA ALA A 38 -1.03 22.46 -3.20
C ALA A 38 -2.39 22.00 -3.76
N THR A 39 -3.40 21.87 -2.88
CA THR A 39 -4.75 21.44 -3.27
C THR A 39 -5.81 22.17 -2.45
N VAL A 40 -6.89 22.53 -3.10
CA VAL A 40 -8.12 23.02 -2.47
C VAL A 40 -9.23 22.00 -2.71
N ILE A 41 -9.83 21.47 -1.64
CA ILE A 41 -10.97 20.57 -1.70
C ILE A 41 -12.21 21.34 -1.26
N PHE A 42 -13.19 21.48 -2.13
CA PHE A 42 -14.46 22.10 -1.82
C PHE A 42 -15.55 21.03 -1.69
N VAL A 43 -16.31 21.06 -0.60
CA VAL A 43 -17.33 20.06 -0.30
C VAL A 43 -18.73 20.66 -0.52
N ILE A 44 -19.53 20.02 -1.36
CA ILE A 44 -20.93 20.37 -1.65
C ILE A 44 -21.82 19.25 -1.13
N ASP A 45 -22.80 19.57 -0.28
CA ASP A 45 -23.84 18.62 0.13
C ASP A 45 -24.86 18.46 -1.01
N ILE A 46 -25.01 17.23 -1.53
CA ILE A 46 -25.94 16.94 -2.64
C ILE A 46 -27.41 17.07 -2.25
N GLN A 47 -27.73 17.07 -0.96
CA GLN A 47 -29.11 17.17 -0.46
C GLN A 47 -29.60 18.60 -0.31
N GLU A 48 -28.69 19.55 -0.12
CA GLU A 48 -29.02 20.94 0.15
C GLU A 48 -29.26 21.72 -1.15
N LEU A 49 -29.74 22.95 -1.01
CA LEU A 49 -29.74 23.91 -2.11
C LEU A 49 -28.29 24.28 -2.44
N TYR A 50 -27.75 23.63 -3.44
CA TYR A 50 -26.33 23.75 -3.81
C TYR A 50 -25.98 25.03 -4.57
N GLN A 51 -26.95 25.84 -4.99
CA GLN A 51 -26.68 27.10 -5.73
C GLN A 51 -25.78 28.07 -4.94
N PRO A 52 -26.01 28.37 -3.65
CA PRO A 52 -25.12 29.24 -2.88
C PRO A 52 -23.73 28.61 -2.69
N ALA A 53 -23.63 27.28 -2.60
CA ALA A 53 -22.37 26.58 -2.50
C ALA A 53 -21.57 26.65 -3.80
N ILE A 54 -22.24 26.58 -4.97
CA ILE A 54 -21.62 26.72 -6.28
C ILE A 54 -21.05 28.14 -6.47
N SER A 55 -21.83 29.18 -6.20
CA SER A 55 -21.32 30.55 -6.33
C SER A 55 -20.10 30.81 -5.45
N LYS A 56 -20.13 30.28 -4.22
CA LYS A 56 -18.97 30.36 -3.31
C LYS A 56 -17.77 29.55 -3.83
N LEU A 57 -18.00 28.35 -4.39
CA LEU A 57 -16.97 27.55 -5.02
C LEU A 57 -16.28 28.32 -6.14
N VAL A 58 -17.05 28.97 -7.00
CA VAL A 58 -16.54 29.78 -8.12
C VAL A 58 -15.63 30.89 -7.61
N ASP A 59 -16.05 31.63 -6.56
CA ASP A 59 -15.21 32.66 -5.94
C ASP A 59 -13.87 32.08 -5.44
N PHE A 60 -13.90 30.93 -4.77
CA PHE A 60 -12.69 30.24 -4.27
C PHE A 60 -11.80 29.73 -5.40
N VAL A 61 -12.37 29.15 -6.45
CA VAL A 61 -11.65 28.64 -7.62
C VAL A 61 -10.89 29.79 -8.33
N VAL A 62 -11.58 30.89 -8.58
CA VAL A 62 -10.98 32.07 -9.23
C VAL A 62 -9.85 32.64 -8.38
N ALA A 63 -10.07 32.81 -7.08
CA ALA A 63 -9.05 33.34 -6.17
C ALA A 63 -7.85 32.38 -6.01
N ALA A 64 -8.10 31.07 -5.91
CA ALA A 64 -7.04 30.08 -5.80
C ALA A 64 -6.18 30.04 -7.05
N TYR A 65 -6.79 30.03 -8.23
CA TYR A 65 -6.08 30.03 -9.50
C TYR A 65 -5.27 31.32 -9.73
N GLN A 66 -5.82 32.48 -9.34
CA GLN A 66 -5.10 33.75 -9.41
C GLN A 66 -3.90 33.81 -8.45
N ALA A 67 -3.97 33.11 -7.33
CA ALA A 67 -2.88 33.04 -6.36
C ALA A 67 -1.80 32.01 -6.74
N ASN A 68 -2.21 30.88 -7.35
CA ASN A 68 -1.35 29.79 -7.79
C ASN A 68 -2.05 29.00 -8.89
N ASP A 69 -1.55 29.08 -10.12
CA ASP A 69 -2.08 28.38 -11.29
C ASP A 69 -1.80 26.88 -11.30
N ALA A 70 -0.85 26.43 -10.47
CA ALA A 70 -0.54 25.01 -10.28
C ALA A 70 -1.38 24.32 -9.18
N VAL A 71 -2.30 25.03 -8.52
CA VAL A 71 -3.14 24.45 -7.45
C VAL A 71 -4.09 23.40 -8.03
N HIS A 72 -4.19 22.26 -7.34
CA HIS A 72 -5.19 21.24 -7.68
C HIS A 72 -6.55 21.61 -7.09
N LEU A 73 -7.57 21.63 -7.94
CA LEU A 73 -8.94 22.00 -7.57
C LEU A 73 -9.82 20.77 -7.58
N GLU A 74 -10.35 20.40 -6.41
CA GLU A 74 -11.14 19.19 -6.18
C GLU A 74 -12.51 19.55 -5.59
N VAL A 75 -13.57 18.95 -6.10
CA VAL A 75 -14.93 19.16 -5.61
C VAL A 75 -15.51 17.83 -5.17
N PHE A 76 -15.83 17.71 -3.88
CA PHE A 76 -16.50 16.54 -3.32
C PHE A 76 -17.99 16.80 -3.22
N VAL A 77 -18.77 16.20 -4.11
CA VAL A 77 -20.23 16.18 -4.03
C VAL A 77 -20.61 15.07 -3.05
N HIS A 78 -20.86 15.49 -1.82
CA HIS A 78 -20.94 14.60 -0.65
C HIS A 78 -22.36 14.20 -0.27
N LYS A 79 -22.48 13.17 0.61
CA LYS A 79 -23.74 12.53 1.04
C LYS A 79 -24.51 11.86 -0.11
N ALA A 80 -23.79 11.29 -1.04
CA ALA A 80 -24.35 10.61 -2.20
C ALA A 80 -25.21 9.38 -1.86
N ASP A 81 -24.98 8.77 -0.68
CA ASP A 81 -25.75 7.63 -0.15
C ASP A 81 -27.23 7.91 0.07
N THR A 82 -27.61 9.16 0.18
CA THR A 82 -28.98 9.58 0.52
C THR A 82 -29.94 9.58 -0.68
N LEU A 83 -29.41 9.53 -1.89
CA LEU A 83 -30.17 9.55 -3.14
C LEU A 83 -30.14 8.19 -3.85
N SER A 84 -31.19 7.91 -4.64
CA SER A 84 -31.16 6.76 -5.54
C SER A 84 -30.12 6.97 -6.64
N GLU A 85 -29.61 5.87 -7.25
CA GLU A 85 -28.56 5.90 -8.27
C GLU A 85 -28.85 6.85 -9.44
N GLU A 86 -30.13 6.92 -9.86
CA GLU A 86 -30.55 7.80 -10.95
C GLU A 86 -30.43 9.27 -10.56
N TYR A 87 -31.01 9.65 -9.41
CA TYR A 87 -30.98 11.03 -8.92
C TYR A 87 -29.57 11.49 -8.53
N LYS A 88 -28.77 10.60 -7.97
CA LYS A 88 -27.37 10.87 -7.62
C LYS A 88 -26.55 11.23 -8.87
N THR A 89 -26.69 10.46 -9.95
CA THR A 89 -25.99 10.70 -11.22
C THR A 89 -26.47 11.98 -11.90
N GLU A 90 -27.78 12.24 -11.90
CA GLU A 90 -28.36 13.43 -12.49
C GLU A 90 -27.94 14.71 -11.75
N ASN A 91 -28.09 14.72 -10.42
CA ASN A 91 -27.66 15.87 -9.60
C ASN A 91 -26.17 16.12 -9.69
N PHE A 92 -25.35 15.07 -9.71
CA PHE A 92 -23.91 15.19 -9.87
C PHE A 92 -23.55 15.89 -11.20
N ARG A 93 -24.13 15.44 -12.31
CA ARG A 93 -23.94 16.09 -13.63
C ARG A 93 -24.43 17.52 -13.65
N HIS A 94 -25.58 17.77 -13.01
CA HIS A 94 -26.14 19.13 -12.95
C HIS A 94 -25.22 20.07 -12.15
N ILE A 95 -24.67 19.63 -11.03
CA ILE A 95 -23.71 20.40 -10.24
C ILE A 95 -22.46 20.69 -11.08
N GLN A 96 -21.89 19.67 -11.75
CA GLN A 96 -20.71 19.85 -12.62
C GLN A 96 -20.97 20.89 -13.71
N GLN A 97 -22.08 20.74 -14.44
CA GLN A 97 -22.42 21.66 -15.53
C GLN A 97 -22.63 23.07 -14.99
N ARG A 98 -23.31 23.21 -13.88
CA ARG A 98 -23.60 24.51 -13.30
C ARG A 98 -22.34 25.25 -12.84
N VAL A 99 -21.37 24.53 -12.26
CA VAL A 99 -20.07 25.11 -11.88
C VAL A 99 -19.32 25.60 -13.12
N LEU A 100 -19.29 24.81 -14.19
CA LEU A 100 -18.62 25.20 -15.43
C LEU A 100 -19.31 26.42 -16.09
N ASP A 101 -20.65 26.45 -16.11
CA ASP A 101 -21.42 27.57 -16.65
C ASP A 101 -21.12 28.87 -15.87
N GLU A 102 -21.11 28.83 -14.53
CA GLU A 102 -20.80 30.01 -13.71
C GLU A 102 -19.35 30.46 -13.84
N LEU A 103 -18.40 29.53 -14.00
CA LEU A 103 -17.01 29.87 -14.27
C LEU A 103 -16.85 30.55 -15.64
N TYR A 104 -17.56 30.04 -16.66
CA TYR A 104 -17.58 30.65 -18.00
C TYR A 104 -18.16 32.08 -17.98
N ASP A 105 -19.23 32.29 -17.17
CA ASP A 105 -19.84 33.62 -16.99
C ASP A 105 -18.90 34.62 -16.35
N VAL A 106 -17.93 34.19 -15.54
CA VAL A 106 -16.89 35.07 -14.99
C VAL A 106 -15.84 35.41 -16.06
N ALA A 107 -15.25 34.38 -16.68
CA ALA A 107 -14.37 34.56 -17.85
C ALA A 107 -14.20 33.23 -18.58
N ALA A 108 -14.21 33.25 -19.91
CA ALA A 108 -14.08 32.05 -20.74
C ALA A 108 -12.80 31.22 -20.49
N GLU A 109 -11.75 31.84 -19.93
CA GLU A 109 -10.51 31.16 -19.58
C GLU A 109 -10.70 30.17 -18.41
N TYR A 110 -11.63 30.42 -17.49
CA TYR A 110 -11.88 29.57 -16.32
C TYR A 110 -12.67 28.31 -16.66
N GLU A 111 -13.35 28.23 -17.81
CA GLU A 111 -14.00 26.98 -18.27
C GLU A 111 -12.99 25.84 -18.48
N GLN A 112 -11.74 26.18 -18.81
CA GLN A 112 -10.69 25.19 -19.12
C GLN A 112 -9.89 24.75 -17.89
N LEU A 113 -10.23 25.23 -16.69
CA LEU A 113 -9.53 24.84 -15.48
C LEU A 113 -9.74 23.35 -15.18
N PRO A 114 -8.67 22.64 -14.81
CA PRO A 114 -8.76 21.21 -14.49
C PRO A 114 -9.39 21.00 -13.10
N ILE A 115 -10.70 21.15 -13.00
CA ILE A 115 -11.46 20.89 -11.78
C ILE A 115 -11.92 19.44 -11.79
N ASN A 116 -11.62 18.69 -10.74
CA ASN A 116 -12.02 17.31 -10.61
C ASN A 116 -13.20 17.18 -9.66
N PHE A 117 -14.20 16.43 -10.07
CA PHE A 117 -15.41 16.19 -9.28
C PHE A 117 -15.46 14.75 -8.82
N HIS A 118 -15.80 14.56 -7.56
CA HIS A 118 -15.91 13.25 -6.92
C HIS A 118 -17.28 13.14 -6.25
N LEU A 119 -17.99 12.06 -6.54
CA LEU A 119 -19.21 11.72 -5.83
C LEU A 119 -18.80 10.91 -4.60
N THR A 120 -19.13 11.39 -3.39
CA THR A 120 -18.57 10.85 -2.15
C THR A 120 -19.62 10.58 -1.09
N SER A 121 -19.36 9.53 -0.29
CA SER A 121 -20.10 9.18 0.91
C SER A 121 -19.15 8.62 1.97
N ILE A 122 -19.49 8.79 3.25
CA ILE A 122 -18.77 8.15 4.35
C ILE A 122 -19.20 6.68 4.54
N TYR A 123 -20.27 6.23 3.89
CA TYR A 123 -20.86 4.91 4.08
C TYR A 123 -20.40 3.85 3.07
N ASP A 124 -19.74 4.26 1.98
CA ASP A 124 -19.35 3.36 0.87
C ASP A 124 -17.86 3.45 0.47
N HIS A 125 -17.02 4.01 1.33
CA HIS A 125 -15.57 4.23 1.08
C HIS A 125 -15.22 5.16 -0.09
N SER A 126 -16.19 5.75 -0.81
CA SER A 126 -15.92 6.65 -1.93
C SER A 126 -15.16 7.91 -1.51
N VAL A 127 -15.36 8.37 -0.27
CA VAL A 127 -14.57 9.48 0.28
C VAL A 127 -13.08 9.11 0.41
N HIS A 128 -12.77 7.89 0.82
CA HIS A 128 -11.38 7.42 0.91
C HIS A 128 -10.75 7.29 -0.48
N GLU A 129 -11.51 6.80 -1.46
CA GLU A 129 -11.05 6.72 -2.85
C GLU A 129 -10.79 8.11 -3.43
N ALA A 130 -11.69 9.08 -3.20
CA ALA A 130 -11.51 10.46 -3.65
C ALA A 130 -10.27 11.09 -3.03
N PHE A 131 -10.06 10.97 -1.72
CA PHE A 131 -8.85 11.45 -1.05
C PHE A 131 -7.58 10.75 -1.57
N SER A 132 -7.64 9.45 -1.88
CA SER A 132 -6.50 8.74 -2.47
C SER A 132 -6.14 9.32 -3.84
N LYS A 133 -7.14 9.66 -4.69
CA LYS A 133 -6.91 10.31 -5.98
C LYS A 133 -6.32 11.72 -5.84
N VAL A 134 -6.72 12.46 -4.81
CA VAL A 134 -6.09 13.75 -4.47
C VAL A 134 -4.64 13.56 -4.06
N LEU A 135 -4.40 12.58 -3.17
CA LEU A 135 -3.07 12.25 -2.68
C LEU A 135 -2.10 11.90 -3.81
N HIS A 136 -2.56 11.13 -4.80
CA HIS A 136 -1.75 10.76 -5.97
C HIS A 136 -1.18 11.96 -6.73
N LYS A 137 -1.86 13.10 -6.73
CA LYS A 137 -1.39 14.32 -7.39
C LYS A 137 -0.28 15.04 -6.61
N LEU A 138 -0.09 14.68 -5.34
CA LEU A 138 0.86 15.28 -4.42
C LEU A 138 2.11 14.43 -4.21
N ILE A 139 2.18 13.24 -4.83
CA ILE A 139 3.28 12.29 -4.68
C ILE A 139 4.18 12.35 -5.91
N ASP A 140 5.35 12.94 -5.79
CA ASP A 140 6.31 13.01 -6.89
C ASP A 140 6.86 11.62 -7.26
N SER A 141 7.00 10.74 -6.28
CA SER A 141 7.49 9.37 -6.48
C SER A 141 6.41 8.38 -6.94
N LEU A 142 5.16 8.82 -7.15
CA LEU A 142 4.05 7.94 -7.56
C LEU A 142 4.39 7.01 -8.73
N PRO A 143 5.02 7.47 -9.83
CA PRO A 143 5.35 6.58 -10.95
C PRO A 143 6.24 5.39 -10.55
N TYR A 144 7.19 5.61 -9.64
CA TYR A 144 8.08 4.53 -9.16
C TYR A 144 7.33 3.53 -8.27
N LEU A 145 6.37 4.01 -7.46
CA LEU A 145 5.52 3.16 -6.62
C LEU A 145 4.60 2.29 -7.50
N GLU A 146 4.01 2.86 -8.54
CA GLU A 146 3.18 2.15 -9.52
C GLU A 146 3.99 1.11 -10.29
N ASP A 147 5.20 1.44 -10.73
CA ASP A 147 6.09 0.49 -11.41
C ASP A 147 6.45 -0.69 -10.51
N LEU A 148 6.75 -0.46 -9.24
CA LEU A 148 7.00 -1.54 -8.28
C LEU A 148 5.77 -2.44 -8.09
N LEU A 149 4.57 -1.86 -8.02
CA LEU A 149 3.31 -2.61 -7.94
C LEU A 149 3.05 -3.41 -9.21
N ASN A 150 3.32 -2.84 -10.38
CA ASN A 150 3.20 -3.53 -11.67
C ASN A 150 4.16 -4.73 -11.74
N VAL A 151 5.41 -4.57 -11.33
CA VAL A 151 6.41 -5.65 -11.25
C VAL A 151 5.95 -6.72 -10.25
N PHE A 152 5.45 -6.33 -9.08
CA PHE A 152 4.90 -7.26 -8.10
C PHE A 152 3.72 -8.06 -8.68
N CYS A 153 2.75 -7.40 -9.31
CA CYS A 153 1.60 -8.06 -9.93
C CYS A 153 2.02 -9.05 -11.00
N ALA A 154 2.92 -8.65 -11.90
CA ALA A 154 3.42 -9.50 -12.98
C ALA A 154 4.13 -10.76 -12.43
N ASN A 155 5.02 -10.60 -11.46
CA ASN A 155 5.81 -11.70 -10.91
C ASN A 155 5.00 -12.62 -9.98
N SER A 156 4.01 -12.07 -9.26
CA SER A 156 3.16 -12.82 -8.34
C SER A 156 1.88 -13.35 -8.99
N GLN A 157 1.59 -12.95 -10.22
CA GLN A 157 0.33 -13.23 -10.92
C GLN A 157 -0.89 -12.69 -10.14
N ALA A 158 -0.70 -11.55 -9.46
CA ALA A 158 -1.77 -10.85 -8.78
C ALA A 158 -2.67 -10.14 -9.81
N SER A 159 -3.98 -10.19 -9.60
CA SER A 159 -4.96 -9.52 -10.47
C SER A 159 -5.09 -8.03 -10.14
N LYS A 160 -4.79 -7.65 -8.90
CA LYS A 160 -4.82 -6.28 -8.41
C LYS A 160 -3.94 -6.14 -7.19
N ALA A 161 -3.25 -5.00 -7.05
CA ALA A 161 -2.50 -4.66 -5.85
C ALA A 161 -2.67 -3.18 -5.48
N PHE A 162 -2.69 -2.93 -4.18
CA PHE A 162 -2.74 -1.59 -3.59
C PHE A 162 -1.67 -1.43 -2.53
N LEU A 163 -1.06 -0.27 -2.47
CA LEU A 163 -0.24 0.16 -1.35
C LEU A 163 -1.07 1.14 -0.49
N PHE A 164 -1.52 0.70 0.67
CA PHE A 164 -2.32 1.50 1.60
C PHE A 164 -1.46 2.13 2.70
N ASP A 165 -1.80 3.34 3.10
CA ASP A 165 -1.48 3.80 4.45
C ASP A 165 -2.38 3.08 5.45
N SER A 166 -1.77 2.42 6.43
CA SER A 166 -2.48 1.54 7.37
C SER A 166 -3.35 2.31 8.38
N ILE A 167 -3.07 3.58 8.61
CA ILE A 167 -3.77 4.42 9.58
C ILE A 167 -4.97 5.11 8.94
N SER A 168 -4.73 5.86 7.88
CA SER A 168 -5.77 6.61 7.17
C SER A 168 -6.64 5.74 6.27
N ARG A 169 -6.18 4.56 5.88
CA ARG A 169 -6.80 3.65 4.91
C ARG A 169 -6.92 4.26 3.51
N LEU A 170 -6.09 5.25 3.21
CA LEU A 170 -5.94 5.78 1.87
C LEU A 170 -4.94 4.90 1.10
N TYR A 171 -5.22 4.59 -0.16
CA TYR A 171 -4.19 3.95 -0.97
C TYR A 171 -3.27 5.01 -1.59
N VAL A 172 -1.99 4.81 -1.38
CA VAL A 172 -0.91 5.70 -1.80
C VAL A 172 -0.56 5.46 -3.27
N ALA A 173 -0.67 4.20 -3.70
CA ALA A 173 -0.43 3.78 -5.08
C ALA A 173 -1.19 2.49 -5.40
N THR A 174 -1.39 2.22 -6.70
CA THR A 174 -1.99 0.98 -7.21
C THR A 174 -1.29 0.56 -8.51
N ASP A 175 -1.43 -0.71 -8.91
CA ASP A 175 -0.97 -1.17 -10.21
C ASP A 175 -1.76 -0.52 -11.36
N ALA A 176 -1.26 -0.63 -12.59
CA ALA A 176 -1.84 0.00 -13.77
C ALA A 176 -3.25 -0.49 -14.16
N SER A 177 -3.76 -1.57 -13.53
CA SER A 177 -5.13 -2.02 -13.79
C SER A 177 -6.15 -1.04 -13.19
N PRO A 178 -7.32 -0.84 -13.83
CA PRO A 178 -8.34 0.06 -13.31
C PRO A 178 -8.78 -0.32 -11.88
N VAL A 179 -9.06 0.69 -11.07
CA VAL A 179 -9.64 0.50 -9.74
C VAL A 179 -11.16 0.41 -9.90
N ASP A 180 -11.72 -0.73 -9.53
CA ASP A 180 -13.17 -0.89 -9.41
C ASP A 180 -13.61 -0.73 -7.95
N GLN A 181 -14.77 -0.09 -7.75
CA GLN A 181 -15.30 0.22 -6.43
C GLN A 181 -15.48 -1.01 -5.52
N PRO A 182 -15.98 -2.17 -5.99
CA PRO A 182 -16.10 -3.36 -5.15
C PRO A 182 -14.76 -3.87 -4.63
N THR A 183 -13.73 -3.89 -5.47
CA THR A 183 -12.37 -4.32 -5.07
C THR A 183 -11.74 -3.35 -4.08
N HIS A 184 -11.87 -2.04 -4.30
CA HIS A 184 -11.40 -1.03 -3.36
C HIS A 184 -12.09 -1.17 -2.00
N SER A 185 -13.43 -1.28 -1.98
CA SER A 185 -14.21 -1.43 -0.76
C SER A 185 -13.82 -2.70 0.01
N LEU A 186 -13.64 -3.83 -0.70
CA LEU A 186 -13.20 -5.09 -0.10
C LEU A 186 -11.82 -4.94 0.58
N CYS A 187 -10.85 -4.32 -0.09
CA CYS A 187 -9.53 -4.08 0.46
C CYS A 187 -9.57 -3.14 1.68
N SER A 188 -10.36 -2.06 1.60
CA SER A 188 -10.53 -1.09 2.69
C SER A 188 -11.16 -1.74 3.92
N GLU A 189 -12.19 -2.57 3.75
CA GLU A 189 -12.83 -3.32 4.84
C GLU A 189 -11.89 -4.34 5.46
N TYR A 190 -11.13 -5.06 4.64
CA TYR A 190 -10.15 -6.02 5.15
C TYR A 190 -9.06 -5.34 5.97
N LEU A 191 -8.55 -4.20 5.50
CA LEU A 191 -7.58 -3.38 6.23
C LEU A 191 -8.20 -2.84 7.54
N HIS A 192 -9.44 -2.36 7.49
CA HIS A 192 -10.16 -1.89 8.67
C HIS A 192 -10.32 -2.99 9.73
N MET A 193 -10.70 -4.19 9.30
CA MET A 193 -10.80 -5.36 10.16
C MET A 193 -9.45 -5.69 10.80
N LEU A 194 -8.37 -5.75 10.02
CA LEU A 194 -7.03 -6.03 10.53
C LEU A 194 -6.57 -4.97 11.53
N ASN A 195 -6.82 -3.70 11.28
CA ASN A 195 -6.48 -2.61 12.20
C ASN A 195 -7.29 -2.67 13.50
N SER A 196 -8.56 -3.05 13.42
CA SER A 196 -9.44 -3.14 14.59
C SER A 196 -9.08 -4.31 15.50
N PHE A 197 -8.75 -5.47 14.93
CA PHE A 197 -8.44 -6.69 15.68
C PHE A 197 -6.94 -6.94 15.90
N GLY A 198 -6.09 -6.40 15.02
CA GLY A 198 -4.64 -6.58 15.04
C GLY A 198 -3.98 -6.19 16.37
N PRO A 199 -4.32 -5.07 17.00
CA PRO A 199 -3.75 -4.69 18.29
C PRO A 199 -3.99 -5.72 19.40
N LEU A 200 -5.11 -6.43 19.37
CA LEU A 200 -5.42 -7.51 20.31
C LEU A 200 -4.46 -8.69 20.16
N TYR A 201 -4.02 -8.98 18.93
CA TYR A 201 -3.17 -10.12 18.62
C TYR A 201 -1.73 -9.72 18.30
N ARG A 202 -1.40 -8.42 18.33
CA ARG A 202 -0.11 -7.86 17.88
C ARG A 202 0.26 -8.27 16.44
N SER A 203 -0.72 -8.49 15.60
CA SER A 203 -0.55 -9.04 14.25
C SER A 203 -0.40 -7.98 13.16
N THR A 204 -0.61 -6.70 13.49
CA THR A 204 -0.54 -5.58 12.54
C THR A 204 0.64 -4.63 12.76
N SER A 205 1.46 -4.87 13.80
CA SER A 205 2.59 -3.99 14.11
C SER A 205 3.92 -4.68 13.81
N ALA A 206 4.83 -3.95 13.19
CA ALA A 206 6.20 -4.40 13.05
C ALA A 206 6.83 -4.58 14.43
N SER A 207 7.49 -5.70 14.66
CA SER A 207 8.14 -6.01 15.93
C SER A 207 9.59 -6.44 15.72
N PRO A 208 10.49 -6.19 16.71
CA PRO A 208 11.83 -6.70 16.65
C PRO A 208 11.82 -8.23 16.51
N GLN A 209 12.57 -8.75 15.55
CA GLN A 209 12.70 -10.18 15.35
C GLN A 209 13.32 -10.79 16.61
N ARG A 210 12.61 -11.66 17.33
CA ARG A 210 13.20 -12.44 18.41
C ARG A 210 14.11 -13.44 17.76
N LEU A 211 15.42 -13.19 17.80
CA LEU A 211 16.41 -14.25 17.60
C LEU A 211 16.06 -15.33 18.62
N ARG A 212 15.61 -16.49 18.17
CA ARG A 212 15.59 -17.67 19.02
C ARG A 212 17.04 -17.92 19.35
N ASP A 213 17.42 -17.61 20.57
CA ASP A 213 18.66 -18.12 21.14
C ASP A 213 18.58 -19.64 21.04
N VAL A 214 19.25 -20.18 20.02
CA VAL A 214 19.50 -21.60 19.94
C VAL A 214 20.43 -21.88 21.13
N PRO A 215 20.01 -22.65 22.13
CA PRO A 215 20.92 -22.94 23.24
C PRO A 215 22.06 -23.78 22.70
N THR A 216 23.20 -23.11 22.50
CA THR A 216 24.47 -23.76 22.18
C THR A 216 25.04 -24.31 23.49
N SER A 217 24.43 -25.40 23.98
CA SER A 217 25.02 -26.23 25.02
C SER A 217 24.77 -27.68 24.68
N ILE A 218 25.71 -28.25 23.94
CA ILE A 218 25.91 -29.70 23.90
C ILE A 218 26.61 -30.04 25.21
N PRO A 219 25.99 -30.75 26.17
CA PRO A 219 26.74 -31.29 27.27
C PRO A 219 27.46 -32.53 26.78
N THR A 220 28.77 -32.41 26.65
CA THR A 220 29.68 -33.56 26.51
C THR A 220 29.83 -34.22 27.88
N THR A 221 29.11 -35.31 28.12
CA THR A 221 29.48 -36.24 29.20
C THR A 221 29.15 -37.64 28.76
N PRO A 222 30.12 -38.58 28.76
CA PRO A 222 29.86 -39.98 28.48
C PRO A 222 29.39 -40.66 29.76
N ALA A 223 28.21 -41.20 29.78
CA ALA A 223 27.76 -42.10 30.87
C ALA A 223 27.24 -43.41 30.31
N ALA A 224 27.81 -44.42 30.83
CA ALA A 224 27.68 -45.83 30.66
C ALA A 224 26.23 -46.39 30.50
N LEU A 225 26.16 -47.47 29.73
CA LEU A 225 25.06 -48.42 29.62
C LEU A 225 24.70 -49.08 30.97
N PRO A 226 23.46 -49.44 31.16
CA PRO A 226 23.18 -50.81 31.50
C PRO A 226 22.13 -51.49 30.60
N SER A 227 22.49 -52.70 30.23
CA SER A 227 21.70 -53.73 29.62
C SER A 227 20.55 -54.20 30.54
N THR A 228 19.36 -54.29 29.99
CA THR A 228 18.41 -55.38 30.30
C THR A 228 17.22 -55.33 29.35
N LEU A 229 17.09 -56.37 28.58
CA LEU A 229 15.87 -56.81 27.87
C LEU A 229 14.87 -57.44 28.86
N PRO A 230 13.59 -57.47 28.54
CA PRO A 230 13.01 -58.73 28.19
C PRO A 230 12.13 -58.76 26.93
N SER A 231 12.29 -59.85 26.25
CA SER A 231 11.53 -60.37 25.11
C SER A 231 10.11 -60.81 25.55
N VAL A 232 9.10 -60.44 24.70
CA VAL A 232 7.92 -61.29 24.50
C VAL A 232 7.49 -61.23 23.06
N SER A 233 7.39 -62.41 22.52
CA SER A 233 7.02 -62.89 21.21
C SER A 233 5.53 -62.91 20.92
N GLN A 234 5.22 -63.08 19.61
CA GLN A 234 3.98 -63.59 18.95
C GLN A 234 3.17 -62.45 18.29
N GLY A 235 2.75 -62.55 17.06
CA GLY A 235 2.82 -63.61 16.03
C GLY A 235 2.06 -63.17 14.78
N LEU A 236 2.50 -63.68 13.67
CA LEU A 236 1.85 -63.97 12.39
C LEU A 236 0.71 -63.10 11.84
N ASN A 237 0.87 -62.47 10.64
CA ASN A 237 0.37 -63.04 9.39
C ASN A 237 0.62 -62.07 8.21
N THR A 238 1.34 -62.56 7.22
CA THR A 238 1.35 -62.05 5.83
C THR A 238 0.14 -62.64 5.07
N PRO A 239 -0.31 -62.03 3.96
CA PRO A 239 0.24 -62.46 2.65
C PRO A 239 0.38 -61.29 1.61
N SER A 240 1.47 -61.38 0.92
CA SER A 240 1.70 -61.48 -0.53
C SER A 240 0.98 -60.56 -1.53
N ALA A 241 1.83 -59.91 -2.30
CA ALA A 241 1.91 -59.83 -3.74
C ALA A 241 1.14 -58.75 -4.47
N SER A 242 1.82 -57.83 -5.12
CA SER A 242 2.02 -57.86 -6.57
C SER A 242 2.80 -56.59 -6.99
N GLY A 243 3.82 -56.81 -7.76
CA GLY A 243 4.69 -55.78 -8.33
C GLY A 243 4.07 -55.07 -9.50
N SER A 244 4.53 -53.86 -9.72
CA SER A 244 4.48 -53.16 -11.01
C SER A 244 5.70 -52.27 -11.17
N PRO A 245 6.22 -52.10 -12.37
CA PRO A 245 7.59 -51.65 -12.61
C PRO A 245 7.77 -50.15 -12.65
N LEU A 246 8.98 -49.72 -12.32
CA LEU A 246 9.49 -48.37 -12.41
C LEU A 246 9.54 -47.85 -13.87
N PRO A 247 9.21 -46.60 -14.16
CA PRO A 247 9.48 -45.97 -15.44
C PRO A 247 10.95 -45.47 -15.53
N PRO A 248 11.50 -45.35 -16.77
CA PRO A 248 12.89 -45.04 -17.03
C PRO A 248 13.22 -43.54 -16.81
N PRO A 249 14.49 -43.19 -16.63
CA PRO A 249 14.90 -41.80 -16.39
C PRO A 249 14.87 -40.95 -17.66
N SER A 250 14.32 -39.75 -17.57
CA SER A 250 14.32 -38.74 -18.64
C SER A 250 15.65 -37.99 -18.71
N PRO A 251 16.03 -37.47 -19.89
CA PRO A 251 17.36 -36.95 -20.15
C PRO A 251 17.58 -35.53 -19.57
N ALA A 252 18.80 -35.31 -19.12
CA ALA A 252 19.31 -34.05 -18.60
C ALA A 252 19.27 -32.95 -19.68
N LEU A 253 18.62 -31.83 -19.35
CA LEU A 253 18.73 -30.58 -20.09
C LEU A 253 19.88 -29.74 -19.52
N LEU A 254 20.78 -29.37 -20.40
CA LEU A 254 21.99 -28.59 -20.20
C LEU A 254 21.67 -27.19 -19.65
N SER A 255 22.31 -26.84 -18.55
CA SER A 255 22.36 -25.47 -18.01
C SER A 255 23.40 -24.64 -18.80
N PRO A 256 23.13 -23.37 -19.13
CA PRO A 256 24.17 -22.50 -19.67
C PRO A 256 25.08 -21.99 -18.55
N HIS A 257 26.36 -22.26 -18.66
CA HIS A 257 27.43 -21.71 -17.85
C HIS A 257 27.59 -20.21 -18.13
N ILE A 258 27.41 -19.38 -17.10
CA ILE A 258 27.89 -18.00 -17.12
C ILE A 258 29.32 -18.02 -16.60
N LEU A 259 30.27 -17.65 -17.48
CA LEU A 259 31.68 -17.45 -17.16
C LEU A 259 31.87 -16.15 -16.39
N ILE A 260 32.35 -16.26 -15.16
CA ILE A 260 32.85 -15.13 -14.37
C ILE A 260 34.34 -15.01 -14.69
N PRO A 261 34.88 -13.85 -15.10
CA PRO A 261 36.30 -13.68 -15.29
C PRO A 261 37.05 -13.64 -13.95
N GLN A 262 38.03 -14.51 -13.80
CA GLN A 262 38.99 -14.50 -12.70
C GLN A 262 39.96 -13.31 -12.86
N SER A 263 39.99 -12.43 -11.88
CA SER A 263 41.03 -11.41 -11.76
C SER A 263 42.28 -12.01 -11.11
N THR A 264 43.38 -11.94 -11.82
CA THR A 264 44.75 -12.32 -11.42
C THR A 264 45.26 -11.44 -10.28
N SER A 265 45.77 -12.10 -9.25
CA SER A 265 46.52 -11.51 -8.15
C SER A 265 47.90 -11.00 -8.58
N TYR A 266 48.18 -9.72 -8.30
CA TYR A 266 49.57 -9.24 -8.16
C TYR A 266 49.78 -8.81 -6.72
N GLY A 267 50.78 -9.39 -6.07
CA GLY A 267 51.20 -9.00 -4.75
C GLY A 267 52.02 -7.69 -4.78
N SER A 268 51.85 -6.90 -3.73
CA SER A 268 52.86 -5.92 -3.29
C SER A 268 52.65 -5.54 -1.84
N THR A 269 53.63 -5.81 -1.12
CA THR A 269 54.19 -5.34 0.14
C THR A 269 53.54 -4.16 0.88
N ASP A 270 53.35 -4.43 2.17
CA ASP A 270 53.16 -3.57 3.35
C ASP A 270 53.63 -2.12 3.27
N ILE A 271 52.72 -1.23 3.70
CA ILE A 271 52.90 -0.22 4.77
C ILE A 271 51.51 0.45 4.96
N SER A 272 50.79 0.10 6.01
CA SER A 272 49.52 0.78 6.39
C SER A 272 49.81 1.73 7.57
N PRO A 273 49.38 3.01 7.49
CA PRO A 273 49.22 3.85 8.68
C PRO A 273 47.93 3.46 9.44
N PRO A 274 47.84 3.70 10.76
CA PRO A 274 46.71 3.28 11.57
C PRO A 274 45.43 4.07 11.14
N VAL A 275 44.40 3.32 10.80
CA VAL A 275 43.05 3.84 10.51
C VAL A 275 42.38 4.20 11.85
N PRO A 276 41.82 5.43 12.01
CA PRO A 276 41.06 5.78 13.20
C PRO A 276 39.79 4.93 13.28
N ASP A 277 39.49 4.42 14.47
CA ASP A 277 38.29 3.67 14.80
C ASP A 277 37.02 4.45 14.37
N THR A 278 36.50 4.11 13.20
CA THR A 278 35.13 4.50 12.83
C THR A 278 34.14 3.71 13.70
N PRO A 279 33.17 4.35 14.35
CA PRO A 279 32.20 3.64 15.14
C PRO A 279 31.44 2.66 14.23
N ILE A 280 31.52 1.36 14.58
CA ILE A 280 30.79 0.28 13.91
C ILE A 280 29.31 0.67 13.94
N ALA A 281 28.76 1.08 12.81
CA ALA A 281 27.34 1.34 12.65
C ALA A 281 26.60 0.06 13.06
N LYS A 282 25.82 0.15 14.14
CA LYS A 282 24.98 -0.94 14.61
C LYS A 282 24.04 -1.31 13.45
N LYS A 283 24.20 -2.51 12.87
CA LYS A 283 23.25 -3.05 11.90
C LYS A 283 21.84 -2.82 12.42
N PRO A 284 20.93 -2.24 11.62
CA PRO A 284 19.54 -2.05 12.03
C PRO A 284 19.00 -3.40 12.45
N LYS A 285 18.32 -3.45 13.62
CA LYS A 285 17.67 -4.66 14.09
C LYS A 285 16.64 -5.06 13.05
N SER A 286 16.77 -6.26 12.46
CA SER A 286 15.77 -6.75 11.53
C SER A 286 14.39 -6.76 12.19
N LEU A 287 13.43 -6.08 11.58
CA LEU A 287 12.05 -6.05 12.04
C LEU A 287 11.29 -7.25 11.45
N PHE A 288 10.39 -7.82 12.23
CA PHE A 288 9.41 -8.76 11.73
C PHE A 288 8.20 -7.96 11.23
N TYR A 289 7.83 -8.16 9.98
CA TYR A 289 6.66 -7.54 9.35
C TYR A 289 5.54 -8.55 9.22
N PRO A 290 4.38 -8.32 9.86
CA PRO A 290 3.27 -9.25 9.82
C PRO A 290 2.64 -9.35 8.42
N SER A 291 2.09 -10.53 8.13
CA SER A 291 1.31 -10.81 6.94
C SER A 291 0.07 -11.61 7.31
N ALA A 292 -0.99 -11.44 6.54
CA ALA A 292 -2.24 -12.19 6.66
C ALA A 292 -2.80 -12.51 5.28
N SER A 293 -3.62 -13.54 5.19
CA SER A 293 -4.33 -13.88 3.96
C SER A 293 -5.70 -14.45 4.27
N THR A 294 -6.67 -14.19 3.41
CA THR A 294 -8.00 -14.77 3.47
C THR A 294 -8.44 -15.20 2.07
N SER A 295 -9.01 -16.41 1.99
CA SER A 295 -9.56 -16.90 0.73
C SER A 295 -11.04 -16.54 0.64
N LEU A 296 -11.39 -15.89 -0.44
CA LEU A 296 -12.77 -15.53 -0.76
C LEU A 296 -13.39 -16.71 -1.51
N SER A 297 -14.39 -17.33 -0.90
CA SER A 297 -15.09 -18.46 -1.53
C SER A 297 -15.88 -17.97 -2.73
N PRO A 298 -15.71 -18.60 -3.91
CA PRO A 298 -16.52 -18.26 -5.08
C PRO A 298 -17.98 -18.62 -4.82
N THR A 299 -18.88 -17.77 -5.26
CA THR A 299 -20.28 -18.16 -5.43
C THR A 299 -20.33 -19.23 -6.52
N SER A 300 -20.45 -20.47 -6.13
CA SER A 300 -20.79 -21.72 -6.84
C SER A 300 -20.05 -22.15 -8.11
N THR A 301 -19.33 -21.30 -8.87
CA THR A 301 -18.69 -21.70 -10.15
C THR A 301 -17.40 -20.95 -10.53
N GLY A 302 -16.93 -20.02 -9.74
CA GLY A 302 -15.75 -19.20 -10.05
C GLY A 302 -14.44 -19.74 -9.46
N ALA A 303 -13.30 -19.39 -10.07
CA ALA A 303 -11.99 -19.61 -9.47
C ALA A 303 -11.89 -18.78 -8.17
N GLY A 304 -11.46 -19.40 -7.06
CA GLY A 304 -11.30 -18.73 -5.78
C GLY A 304 -10.25 -17.60 -5.88
N THR A 305 -10.49 -16.52 -5.16
CA THR A 305 -9.55 -15.40 -5.02
C THR A 305 -9.04 -15.34 -3.58
N THR A 306 -7.77 -15.12 -3.41
CA THR A 306 -7.14 -14.92 -2.10
C THR A 306 -6.71 -13.46 -1.98
N LEU A 307 -7.19 -12.79 -0.95
CA LEU A 307 -6.75 -11.45 -0.56
C LEU A 307 -5.62 -11.60 0.44
N THR A 308 -4.48 -10.96 0.14
CA THR A 308 -3.29 -10.98 1.00
C THR A 308 -3.00 -9.58 1.53
N TYR A 309 -2.51 -9.53 2.75
CA TYR A 309 -2.02 -8.34 3.44
C TYR A 309 -0.57 -8.57 3.84
N HIS A 310 0.29 -7.60 3.54
CA HIS A 310 1.69 -7.61 3.95
C HIS A 310 2.07 -6.22 4.45
N LEU A 311 2.48 -6.11 5.70
CA LEU A 311 3.02 -4.85 6.21
C LEU A 311 4.39 -4.61 5.55
N ILE A 312 4.57 -3.48 4.90
CA ILE A 312 5.78 -3.11 4.15
C ILE A 312 6.69 -2.22 4.99
N THR A 313 6.12 -1.15 5.54
CA THR A 313 6.76 -0.28 6.55
C THR A 313 5.86 -0.24 7.79
N PRO A 314 6.23 0.41 8.88
CA PRO A 314 5.33 0.57 10.02
C PRO A 314 3.96 1.17 9.69
N GLN A 315 3.86 1.91 8.59
CA GLN A 315 2.67 2.64 8.19
C GLN A 315 2.09 2.21 6.84
N LEU A 316 2.88 1.54 5.98
CA LEU A 316 2.44 1.12 4.65
C LEU A 316 2.18 -0.37 4.60
N ALA A 317 1.06 -0.74 4.01
CA ALA A 317 0.64 -2.12 3.81
C ALA A 317 0.33 -2.41 2.32
N LEU A 318 0.87 -3.50 1.81
CA LEU A 318 0.54 -4.04 0.50
C LEU A 318 -0.66 -4.98 0.64
N LEU A 319 -1.74 -4.68 -0.07
CA LEU A 319 -2.88 -5.58 -0.24
C LEU A 319 -2.91 -6.06 -1.69
N ALA A 320 -3.04 -7.38 -1.89
CA ALA A 320 -3.08 -7.93 -3.23
C ALA A 320 -4.12 -9.05 -3.35
N LEU A 321 -4.80 -9.07 -4.50
CA LEU A 321 -5.72 -10.12 -4.88
C LEU A 321 -5.02 -11.09 -5.84
N LEU A 322 -5.01 -12.36 -5.48
CA LEU A 322 -4.41 -13.43 -6.28
C LEU A 322 -5.42 -14.56 -6.52
N PRO A 323 -5.36 -15.25 -7.66
CA PRO A 323 -6.07 -16.50 -7.81
C PRO A 323 -5.64 -17.48 -6.69
N THR A 324 -6.57 -18.10 -5.99
CA THR A 324 -6.26 -19.00 -4.86
C THR A 324 -5.32 -20.13 -5.27
N ALA A 325 -5.52 -20.70 -6.45
CA ALA A 325 -4.65 -21.75 -6.99
C ALA A 325 -3.18 -21.27 -7.17
N VAL A 326 -2.97 -20.01 -7.54
CA VAL A 326 -1.63 -19.42 -7.65
C VAL A 326 -1.03 -19.22 -6.26
N PHE A 327 -1.79 -18.65 -5.35
CA PHE A 327 -1.34 -18.41 -3.97
C PHE A 327 -0.94 -19.71 -3.28
N ASP A 328 -1.76 -20.76 -3.36
CA ASP A 328 -1.49 -22.05 -2.72
C ASP A 328 -0.27 -22.76 -3.32
N SER A 329 -0.11 -22.69 -4.66
CA SER A 329 1.00 -23.39 -5.32
C SER A 329 2.32 -22.62 -5.31
N LYS A 330 2.29 -21.28 -5.24
CA LYS A 330 3.46 -20.40 -5.38
C LYS A 330 3.65 -19.44 -4.21
N ARG A 331 3.14 -19.77 -3.03
CA ARG A 331 3.21 -18.92 -1.85
C ARG A 331 4.62 -18.40 -1.55
N GLY A 332 5.63 -19.26 -1.61
CA GLY A 332 7.02 -18.84 -1.39
C GLY A 332 7.53 -17.82 -2.41
N LEU A 333 7.07 -17.88 -3.66
CA LEU A 333 7.39 -16.87 -4.68
C LEU A 333 6.71 -15.54 -4.36
N VAL A 334 5.45 -15.56 -3.94
CA VAL A 334 4.72 -14.34 -3.52
C VAL A 334 5.43 -13.69 -2.34
N GLU A 335 5.79 -14.48 -1.32
CA GLU A 335 6.53 -13.99 -0.14
C GLU A 335 7.90 -13.39 -0.53
N TYR A 336 8.62 -14.00 -1.48
CA TYR A 336 9.88 -13.46 -2.02
C TYR A 336 9.65 -12.12 -2.73
N ASN A 337 8.63 -12.02 -3.59
CA ASN A 337 8.29 -10.78 -4.28
C ASN A 337 7.86 -9.66 -3.31
N VAL A 338 7.23 -10.00 -2.19
CA VAL A 338 6.92 -9.03 -1.11
C VAL A 338 8.20 -8.48 -0.47
N VAL A 339 9.23 -9.33 -0.26
CA VAL A 339 10.52 -8.86 0.28
C VAL A 339 11.17 -7.89 -0.71
N PHE A 340 11.23 -8.25 -1.99
CA PHE A 340 11.75 -7.38 -3.04
C PHE A 340 10.99 -6.04 -3.13
N PHE A 341 9.65 -6.10 -3.10
CA PHE A 341 8.79 -4.91 -3.09
C PHE A 341 9.09 -4.01 -1.88
N ARG A 342 9.26 -4.62 -0.69
CA ARG A 342 9.61 -3.88 0.54
C ARG A 342 10.94 -3.16 0.42
N GLU A 343 11.96 -3.82 -0.10
CA GLU A 343 13.28 -3.23 -0.32
C GLU A 343 13.19 -2.02 -1.27
N GLY A 344 12.44 -2.14 -2.38
CA GLY A 344 12.21 -1.04 -3.31
C GLY A 344 11.47 0.15 -2.66
N ILE A 345 10.44 -0.10 -1.86
CA ILE A 345 9.74 0.97 -1.12
C ILE A 345 10.65 1.66 -0.12
N GLN A 346 11.49 0.91 0.61
CA GLN A 346 12.44 1.50 1.55
C GLN A 346 13.45 2.39 0.84
N GLU A 347 13.96 1.97 -0.31
CA GLU A 347 14.88 2.78 -1.11
C GLU A 347 14.23 4.10 -1.59
N ILE A 348 12.97 4.05 -2.05
CA ILE A 348 12.23 5.27 -2.43
C ILE A 348 12.06 6.21 -1.23
N CYS A 349 11.65 5.67 -0.07
CA CYS A 349 11.49 6.45 1.15
C CYS A 349 12.82 7.11 1.60
N ASP A 350 13.92 6.37 1.54
CA ASP A 350 15.25 6.87 1.93
C ASP A 350 15.70 8.01 1.00
N VAL A 351 15.49 7.88 -0.32
CA VAL A 351 15.80 8.92 -1.31
C VAL A 351 14.97 10.18 -1.08
N GLU A 352 13.67 10.04 -0.83
CA GLU A 352 12.80 11.18 -0.53
C GLU A 352 13.17 11.88 0.78
N GLU A 353 13.49 11.11 1.83
CA GLU A 353 13.92 11.68 3.09
C GLU A 353 15.25 12.44 2.94
N GLU A 354 16.17 11.92 2.12
CA GLU A 354 17.43 12.60 1.83
C GLU A 354 17.20 13.89 1.02
N ALA A 355 16.29 13.88 0.04
CA ALA A 355 15.93 15.05 -0.74
C ALA A 355 15.34 16.16 0.15
N ARG A 356 14.43 15.80 1.08
CA ARG A 356 13.84 16.76 2.03
C ARG A 356 14.86 17.36 3.02
N ARG A 357 15.90 16.62 3.40
CA ARG A 357 16.96 17.16 4.29
C ARG A 357 17.87 18.17 3.60
N ARG A 358 17.86 18.19 2.26
CA ARG A 358 18.70 19.11 1.46
C ARG A 358 17.96 20.41 1.09
N THR A 359 16.63 20.42 1.20
CA THR A 359 15.77 21.60 1.01
C THR A 359 15.55 22.34 2.32
#